data_e2e543d7c6b2d8858ffc223d66790ab5
#
_entry.id   e2e543d7c6b2d8858ffc223d66790ab5
#
_cell.length_a   1.000
_cell.length_b   1.000
_cell.length_c   1.000
_cell.angle_alpha   90.00
_cell.angle_beta   90.00
_cell.angle_gamma   90.00
#
_symmetry.space_group_name_H-M   'P 1'
#
loop_
_entity.id
_entity.type
_entity.pdbx_description
1 polymer ?
#
loop_
_entity_poly.entity_id
_entity_poly.type
_entity_poly.pdbx_seq_one_letter_code
_entity_poly.pdbx_strand_id
1 'polypeptide(L)'
;MQHWRSSVDKTFWQKTWRLALPVSLQSMLFAVLGLVDVIMVSQLGESQVAAVGIGNRIVFFNFLLIVGVSGAVGVLAAQYFGAGKMEGVRRTLLQSWVCAILLTLPFAVAYRVFPEQIVSLVSDDPSFVKHAHDYLYISGWTIIFVAIVVPLESALRAIGEAKMPTYVGLLAVVVNAVLNALLIFGLYGFPEMGLAGAALGTTISRAAQTVVLLVVTYISYKKVLPKVEDIEPARTPKARKRYFTVAWPMIIHDGAWAMGVLVYSIIFAKLGVTELAIISLLSPIEGVLISAFFGFSVAAATILGHELGAENYQRAFHQSWSFLVISVSIAFIMGVSIWFSSGLVGEWLAKANTPNLDLSLNVTLVLALGMFLKVFNMVGIGGVLRSGGDIKYSIFIDIFGQWGIGIPLAILTGLVLGWPLHWVLIAILAEEVVKVGLTTYRIYGRKWLKNLVNEDEEAIAA
;
A
#
# COMPACT_ATOMS: atom_id res chain seq x y z
N MET A 1 -35.13 -3.24 -5.19
CA MET A 1 -34.49 -4.55 -4.95
C MET A 1 -34.14 -5.30 -6.22
N GLN A 2 -35.00 -5.33 -7.27
CA GLN A 2 -34.68 -6.04 -8.53
C GLN A 2 -33.40 -5.50 -9.22
N HIS A 3 -33.23 -4.17 -9.31
CA HIS A 3 -32.03 -3.55 -9.91
C HIS A 3 -30.74 -3.83 -9.14
N TRP A 4 -30.77 -4.04 -7.83
CA TRP A 4 -29.62 -4.45 -7.06
C TRP A 4 -29.21 -5.88 -7.41
N ARG A 5 -30.16 -6.84 -7.40
CA ARG A 5 -29.89 -8.25 -7.71
C ARG A 5 -29.31 -8.45 -9.11
N SER A 6 -29.74 -7.66 -10.09
CA SER A 6 -29.17 -7.68 -11.44
C SER A 6 -27.77 -7.07 -11.54
N SER A 7 -27.42 -6.16 -10.64
CA SER A 7 -26.08 -5.50 -10.59
C SER A 7 -25.05 -6.32 -9.83
N VAL A 8 -25.50 -7.18 -8.90
CA VAL A 8 -24.66 -7.99 -7.98
C VAL A 8 -24.96 -9.46 -8.23
N ASP A 9 -24.62 -9.89 -9.45
CA ASP A 9 -24.82 -11.25 -9.93
C ASP A 9 -23.67 -12.20 -9.57
N LYS A 10 -23.79 -13.47 -9.95
CA LYS A 10 -22.73 -14.48 -9.76
C LYS A 10 -21.42 -14.06 -10.42
N THR A 11 -21.49 -13.38 -11.56
CA THR A 11 -20.31 -12.90 -12.30
C THR A 11 -19.56 -11.84 -11.53
N PHE A 12 -20.28 -10.91 -10.87
CA PHE A 12 -19.68 -9.91 -9.98
C PHE A 12 -18.90 -10.58 -8.85
N TRP A 13 -19.49 -11.55 -8.16
CA TRP A 13 -18.81 -12.25 -7.06
C TRP A 13 -17.60 -13.05 -7.53
N GLN A 14 -17.71 -13.73 -8.67
CA GLN A 14 -16.58 -14.45 -9.25
C GLN A 14 -15.41 -13.52 -9.60
N LYS A 15 -15.69 -12.37 -10.22
CA LYS A 15 -14.67 -11.35 -10.49
C LYS A 15 -14.07 -10.78 -9.21
N THR A 16 -14.91 -10.48 -8.22
CA THR A 16 -14.46 -9.95 -6.92
C THR A 16 -13.46 -10.88 -6.25
N TRP A 17 -13.82 -12.16 -6.08
CA TRP A 17 -12.94 -13.12 -5.43
C TRP A 17 -11.69 -13.46 -6.26
N ARG A 18 -11.82 -13.47 -7.58
CA ARG A 18 -10.68 -13.67 -8.49
C ARG A 18 -9.63 -12.55 -8.38
N LEU A 19 -10.05 -11.33 -8.05
CA LEU A 19 -9.15 -10.19 -7.84
C LEU A 19 -8.75 -10.06 -6.37
N ALA A 20 -9.71 -10.08 -5.45
CA ALA A 20 -9.45 -9.79 -4.04
C ALA A 20 -8.53 -10.82 -3.39
N LEU A 21 -8.81 -12.12 -3.54
CA LEU A 21 -8.02 -13.16 -2.87
C LEU A 21 -6.53 -13.18 -3.24
N PRO A 22 -6.14 -13.15 -4.52
CA PRO A 22 -4.72 -13.12 -4.87
C PRO A 22 -4.01 -11.88 -4.35
N VAL A 23 -4.64 -10.70 -4.46
CA VAL A 23 -4.04 -9.43 -4.00
C VAL A 23 -3.93 -9.40 -2.48
N SER A 24 -4.95 -9.86 -1.74
CA SER A 24 -4.89 -9.97 -0.28
C SER A 24 -3.78 -10.90 0.16
N LEU A 25 -3.68 -12.09 -0.46
CA LEU A 25 -2.62 -13.05 -0.16
C LEU A 25 -1.23 -12.47 -0.42
N GLN A 26 -1.04 -11.80 -1.55
CA GLN A 26 0.23 -11.13 -1.88
C GLN A 26 0.58 -10.06 -0.83
N SER A 27 -0.38 -9.23 -0.45
CA SER A 27 -0.18 -8.15 0.52
C SER A 27 0.16 -8.69 1.92
N MET A 28 -0.55 -9.74 2.37
CA MET A 28 -0.25 -10.41 3.64
C MET A 28 1.14 -11.02 3.65
N LEU A 29 1.54 -11.69 2.57
CA LEU A 29 2.86 -12.32 2.48
C LEU A 29 3.99 -11.29 2.44
N PHE A 30 3.79 -10.14 1.78
CA PHE A 30 4.76 -9.05 1.85
C PHE A 30 4.88 -8.48 3.27
N ALA A 31 3.77 -8.35 3.99
CA ALA A 31 3.81 -7.90 5.38
C ALA A 31 4.55 -8.90 6.30
N VAL A 32 4.27 -10.20 6.13
CA VAL A 32 4.95 -11.28 6.87
C VAL A 32 6.43 -11.33 6.50
N LEU A 33 6.80 -11.20 5.21
CA LEU A 33 8.20 -11.17 4.80
C LEU A 33 8.97 -10.03 5.46
N GLY A 34 8.36 -8.84 5.53
CA GLY A 34 8.98 -7.70 6.23
C GLY A 34 9.29 -8.01 7.70
N LEU A 35 8.43 -8.80 8.39
CA LEU A 35 8.71 -9.27 9.74
C LEU A 35 9.86 -10.29 9.77
N VAL A 36 9.89 -11.21 8.83
CA VAL A 36 10.97 -12.21 8.71
C VAL A 36 12.31 -11.52 8.47
N ASP A 37 12.38 -10.55 7.59
CA ASP A 37 13.60 -9.78 7.31
C ASP A 37 14.13 -9.08 8.58
N VAL A 38 13.24 -8.45 9.36
CA VAL A 38 13.62 -7.83 10.64
C VAL A 38 14.16 -8.87 11.63
N ILE A 39 13.52 -10.05 11.74
CA ILE A 39 13.98 -11.14 12.62
C ILE A 39 15.34 -11.67 12.18
N MET A 40 15.58 -11.84 10.88
CA MET A 40 16.87 -12.33 10.37
C MET A 40 18.00 -11.33 10.68
N VAL A 41 17.75 -10.04 10.46
CA VAL A 41 18.74 -8.99 10.71
C VAL A 41 18.95 -8.76 12.21
N SER A 42 17.95 -9.00 13.06
CA SER A 42 18.09 -8.82 14.52
C SER A 42 19.17 -9.73 15.13
N GLN A 43 19.55 -10.81 14.44
CA GLN A 43 20.61 -11.72 14.88
C GLN A 43 22.03 -11.16 14.63
N LEU A 44 22.18 -10.10 13.85
CA LEU A 44 23.47 -9.53 13.47
C LEU A 44 24.05 -8.53 14.49
N GLY A 45 23.23 -8.03 15.41
CA GLY A 45 23.63 -7.07 16.45
C GLY A 45 22.99 -5.68 16.28
N GLU A 46 23.07 -4.88 17.35
CA GLU A 46 22.32 -3.62 17.49
C GLU A 46 22.63 -2.57 16.42
N SER A 47 23.92 -2.39 16.08
CA SER A 47 24.35 -1.40 15.08
C SER A 47 23.80 -1.75 13.68
N GLN A 48 23.75 -3.02 13.31
CA GLN A 48 23.24 -3.48 12.03
C GLN A 48 21.70 -3.35 11.97
N VAL A 49 21.01 -3.66 13.06
CA VAL A 49 19.55 -3.47 13.20
C VAL A 49 19.17 -2.00 13.03
N ALA A 50 19.92 -1.11 13.69
CA ALA A 50 19.71 0.34 13.56
C ALA A 50 19.94 0.82 12.13
N ALA A 51 21.00 0.34 11.47
CA ALA A 51 21.32 0.68 10.08
C ALA A 51 20.23 0.22 9.10
N VAL A 52 19.71 -1.03 9.25
CA VAL A 52 18.54 -1.51 8.46
C VAL A 52 17.30 -0.67 8.72
N GLY A 53 17.03 -0.34 9.98
CA GLY A 53 15.86 0.44 10.33
C GLY A 53 15.81 1.78 9.58
N ILE A 54 16.94 2.48 9.51
CA ILE A 54 17.06 3.74 8.76
C ILE A 54 17.06 3.51 7.26
N GLY A 55 17.84 2.55 6.77
CA GLY A 55 17.88 2.21 5.34
C GLY A 55 16.50 1.84 4.79
N ASN A 56 15.74 1.01 5.51
CA ASN A 56 14.38 0.65 5.14
C ASN A 56 13.43 1.86 5.10
N ARG A 57 13.53 2.81 6.03
CA ARG A 57 12.70 4.03 6.01
C ARG A 57 12.98 4.90 4.79
N ILE A 58 14.26 5.01 4.40
CA ILE A 58 14.68 5.76 3.21
C ILE A 58 14.14 5.08 1.92
N VAL A 59 14.30 3.76 1.82
CA VAL A 59 13.79 2.98 0.67
C VAL A 59 12.25 2.98 0.63
N PHE A 60 11.59 2.88 1.79
CA PHE A 60 10.14 2.92 1.89
C PHE A 60 9.54 4.26 1.43
N PHE A 61 10.22 5.38 1.70
CA PHE A 61 9.78 6.67 1.16
C PHE A 61 9.72 6.65 -0.38
N ASN A 62 10.74 6.12 -1.04
CA ASN A 62 10.74 5.97 -2.51
C ASN A 62 9.65 5.00 -2.99
N PHE A 63 9.41 3.91 -2.25
CA PHE A 63 8.32 3.00 -2.55
C PHE A 63 6.95 3.69 -2.55
N LEU A 64 6.68 4.56 -1.57
CA LEU A 64 5.45 5.35 -1.51
C LEU A 64 5.28 6.27 -2.72
N LEU A 65 6.35 6.92 -3.18
CA LEU A 65 6.31 7.75 -4.39
C LEU A 65 5.90 6.91 -5.61
N ILE A 66 6.47 5.71 -5.75
CA ILE A 66 6.14 4.78 -6.85
C ILE A 66 4.68 4.30 -6.74
N VAL A 67 4.20 3.99 -5.53
CA VAL A 67 2.81 3.59 -5.29
C VAL A 67 1.84 4.70 -5.69
N GLY A 68 2.11 5.95 -5.33
CA GLY A 68 1.31 7.10 -5.74
C GLY A 68 1.24 7.26 -7.26
N VAL A 69 2.39 7.16 -7.95
CA VAL A 69 2.47 7.16 -9.42
C VAL A 69 1.68 6.00 -10.03
N SER A 70 1.81 4.80 -9.47
CA SER A 70 1.15 3.58 -9.96
C SER A 70 -0.35 3.55 -9.70
N GLY A 71 -0.80 4.26 -8.67
CA GLY A 71 -2.21 4.42 -8.37
C GLY A 71 -2.99 5.07 -9.51
N ALA A 72 -2.35 6.02 -10.23
CA ALA A 72 -2.94 6.62 -11.43
C ALA A 72 -3.17 5.59 -12.54
N VAL A 73 -2.29 4.58 -12.66
CA VAL A 73 -2.50 3.45 -13.59
C VAL A 73 -3.72 2.65 -13.16
N GLY A 74 -3.85 2.31 -11.88
CA GLY A 74 -4.99 1.56 -11.36
C GLY A 74 -6.32 2.21 -11.69
N VAL A 75 -6.41 3.53 -11.57
CA VAL A 75 -7.65 4.30 -11.85
C VAL A 75 -7.90 4.43 -13.35
N LEU A 76 -6.94 5.00 -14.10
CA LEU A 76 -7.14 5.33 -15.51
C LEU A 76 -7.20 4.09 -16.40
N ALA A 77 -6.29 3.12 -16.16
CA ALA A 77 -6.26 1.90 -16.97
C ALA A 77 -7.50 1.04 -16.77
N ALA A 78 -8.08 0.99 -15.55
CA ALA A 78 -9.32 0.27 -15.31
C ALA A 78 -10.48 0.89 -16.10
N GLN A 79 -10.61 2.21 -16.12
CA GLN A 79 -11.64 2.89 -16.92
C GLN A 79 -11.41 2.74 -18.42
N TYR A 80 -10.15 2.88 -18.91
CA TYR A 80 -9.83 2.62 -20.31
C TYR A 80 -10.16 1.19 -20.74
N PHE A 81 -9.86 0.22 -19.88
CA PHE A 81 -10.20 -1.18 -20.14
C PHE A 81 -11.72 -1.39 -20.19
N GLY A 82 -12.47 -0.80 -19.26
CA GLY A 82 -13.94 -0.81 -19.24
C GLY A 82 -14.56 -0.20 -20.48
N ALA A 83 -13.95 0.88 -21.02
CA ALA A 83 -14.34 1.52 -22.30
C ALA A 83 -13.87 0.76 -23.54
N GLY A 84 -13.18 -0.38 -23.41
CA GLY A 84 -12.62 -1.13 -24.54
C GLY A 84 -11.39 -0.47 -25.19
N LYS A 85 -10.83 0.59 -24.62
CA LYS A 85 -9.72 1.40 -25.18
C LYS A 85 -8.36 0.91 -24.67
N MET A 86 -7.87 -0.21 -25.18
CA MET A 86 -6.61 -0.84 -24.74
C MET A 86 -5.37 0.06 -24.95
N GLU A 87 -5.43 0.95 -25.94
CA GLU A 87 -4.39 1.96 -26.17
C GLU A 87 -4.23 2.91 -24.97
N GLY A 88 -5.34 3.31 -24.34
CA GLY A 88 -5.33 4.12 -23.14
C GLY A 88 -4.62 3.43 -21.97
N VAL A 89 -4.82 2.11 -21.80
CA VAL A 89 -4.10 1.30 -20.81
C VAL A 89 -2.59 1.35 -21.06
N ARG A 90 -2.14 1.11 -22.31
CA ARG A 90 -0.73 1.13 -22.70
C ARG A 90 -0.08 2.51 -22.48
N ARG A 91 -0.76 3.57 -22.90
CA ARG A 91 -0.30 4.97 -22.74
C ARG A 91 -0.15 5.33 -21.26
N THR A 92 -1.12 4.95 -20.44
CA THR A 92 -1.08 5.22 -18.99
C THR A 92 0.08 4.47 -18.32
N LEU A 93 0.31 3.20 -18.69
CA LEU A 93 1.44 2.42 -18.20
C LEU A 93 2.78 3.06 -18.61
N LEU A 94 2.92 3.49 -19.88
CA LEU A 94 4.13 4.18 -20.37
C LEU A 94 4.41 5.47 -19.60
N GLN A 95 3.37 6.30 -19.39
CA GLN A 95 3.49 7.53 -18.59
C GLN A 95 3.92 7.24 -17.17
N SER A 96 3.36 6.18 -16.55
CA SER A 96 3.72 5.77 -15.19
C SER A 96 5.18 5.29 -15.12
N TRP A 97 5.66 4.48 -16.04
CA TRP A 97 7.06 4.06 -16.08
C TRP A 97 8.00 5.24 -16.21
N VAL A 98 7.73 6.15 -17.15
CA VAL A 98 8.54 7.37 -17.33
C VAL A 98 8.53 8.21 -16.04
N CYS A 99 7.36 8.43 -15.47
CA CYS A 99 7.23 9.21 -14.24
C CYS A 99 7.94 8.54 -13.05
N ALA A 100 7.74 7.24 -12.83
CA ALA A 100 8.36 6.49 -11.74
C ALA A 100 9.90 6.48 -11.86
N ILE A 101 10.43 6.26 -13.07
CA ILE A 101 11.88 6.28 -13.30
C ILE A 101 12.44 7.69 -13.07
N LEU A 102 11.83 8.72 -13.66
CA LEU A 102 12.28 10.11 -13.49
C LEU A 102 12.22 10.58 -12.02
N LEU A 103 11.23 10.10 -11.28
CA LEU A 103 11.06 10.46 -9.87
C LEU A 103 12.08 9.71 -8.97
N THR A 104 12.41 8.48 -9.29
CA THR A 104 13.27 7.63 -8.44
C THR A 104 14.74 7.65 -8.84
N LEU A 105 15.05 7.96 -10.09
CA LEU A 105 16.44 8.01 -10.60
C LEU A 105 17.35 8.95 -9.80
N PRO A 106 16.94 10.20 -9.44
CA PRO A 106 17.76 11.06 -8.61
C PRO A 106 18.13 10.44 -7.26
N PHE A 107 17.18 9.72 -6.63
CA PHE A 107 17.43 9.02 -5.37
C PHE A 107 18.37 7.83 -5.57
N ALA A 108 18.17 7.03 -6.62
CA ALA A 108 19.04 5.91 -6.92
C ALA A 108 20.50 6.39 -7.17
N VAL A 109 20.67 7.52 -7.88
CA VAL A 109 21.98 8.14 -8.07
C VAL A 109 22.55 8.66 -6.75
N ALA A 110 21.73 9.36 -5.95
CA ALA A 110 22.16 9.89 -4.66
C ALA A 110 22.64 8.77 -3.70
N TYR A 111 21.94 7.63 -3.67
CA TYR A 111 22.33 6.48 -2.85
C TYR A 111 23.60 5.78 -3.31
N ARG A 112 24.02 6.00 -4.56
CA ARG A 112 25.27 5.48 -5.13
C ARG A 112 26.45 6.45 -4.99
N VAL A 113 26.18 7.74 -5.11
CA VAL A 113 27.24 8.76 -5.16
C VAL A 113 27.49 9.37 -3.79
N PHE A 114 26.44 9.51 -2.97
CA PHE A 114 26.48 10.22 -1.69
C PHE A 114 25.93 9.38 -0.51
N PRO A 115 26.15 8.06 -0.42
CA PRO A 115 25.55 7.23 0.63
C PRO A 115 26.02 7.64 2.02
N GLU A 116 27.33 7.92 2.20
CA GLU A 116 27.89 8.37 3.48
C GLU A 116 27.27 9.68 3.96
N GLN A 117 27.16 10.66 3.07
CA GLN A 117 26.59 11.97 3.40
C GLN A 117 25.11 11.86 3.81
N ILE A 118 24.38 10.96 3.17
CA ILE A 118 22.96 10.72 3.52
C ILE A 118 22.85 10.04 4.89
N VAL A 119 23.70 9.07 5.17
CA VAL A 119 23.68 8.32 6.42
C VAL A 119 24.22 9.14 7.59
N SER A 120 25.24 9.96 7.39
CA SER A 120 25.82 10.85 8.40
C SER A 120 24.86 11.97 8.86
N LEU A 121 23.79 12.26 8.10
CA LEU A 121 22.71 13.12 8.59
C LEU A 121 21.95 12.50 9.80
N VAL A 122 22.09 11.21 10.02
CA VAL A 122 21.35 10.48 11.07
C VAL A 122 22.25 10.15 12.26
N SER A 123 23.51 9.76 12.02
CA SER A 123 24.47 9.38 13.05
C SER A 123 25.89 9.51 12.57
N ASP A 124 26.78 9.96 13.47
CA ASP A 124 28.24 10.05 13.24
C ASP A 124 29.00 8.81 13.69
N ASP A 125 28.31 7.77 14.20
CA ASP A 125 28.94 6.51 14.62
C ASP A 125 29.55 5.78 13.41
N PRO A 126 30.89 5.52 13.40
CA PRO A 126 31.55 4.95 12.23
C PRO A 126 31.05 3.54 11.86
N SER A 127 30.64 2.73 12.85
CA SER A 127 30.11 1.39 12.63
C SER A 127 28.74 1.45 11.96
N PHE A 128 27.86 2.32 12.48
CA PHE A 128 26.56 2.57 11.91
C PHE A 128 26.67 3.10 10.47
N VAL A 129 27.49 4.12 10.25
CA VAL A 129 27.68 4.75 8.93
C VAL A 129 28.13 3.72 7.90
N LYS A 130 29.12 2.87 8.25
CA LYS A 130 29.61 1.80 7.35
C LYS A 130 28.49 0.83 6.93
N HIS A 131 27.74 0.29 7.90
CA HIS A 131 26.69 -0.69 7.61
C HIS A 131 25.53 -0.06 6.82
N ALA A 132 25.11 1.15 7.19
CA ALA A 132 24.04 1.85 6.48
C ALA A 132 24.45 2.32 5.07
N HIS A 133 25.73 2.68 4.87
CA HIS A 133 26.33 2.95 3.57
C HIS A 133 26.17 1.74 2.64
N ASP A 134 26.68 0.56 3.05
CA ASP A 134 26.66 -0.64 2.23
C ASP A 134 25.23 -1.05 1.86
N TYR A 135 24.33 -0.96 2.84
CA TYR A 135 22.91 -1.23 2.62
C TYR A 135 22.30 -0.29 1.60
N LEU A 136 22.50 1.02 1.75
CA LEU A 136 21.90 2.05 0.90
C LEU A 136 22.48 2.01 -0.52
N TYR A 137 23.80 1.81 -0.63
CA TYR A 137 24.52 1.68 -1.90
C TYR A 137 23.97 0.53 -2.76
N ILE A 138 23.68 -0.62 -2.16
CA ILE A 138 23.10 -1.77 -2.86
C ILE A 138 21.61 -1.55 -3.16
N SER A 139 20.86 -1.04 -2.18
CA SER A 139 19.41 -0.83 -2.29
C SER A 139 19.03 0.22 -3.33
N GLY A 140 19.96 1.09 -3.74
CA GLY A 140 19.74 2.06 -4.82
C GLY A 140 19.31 1.39 -6.15
N TRP A 141 19.75 0.17 -6.44
CA TRP A 141 19.31 -0.59 -7.61
C TRP A 141 17.90 -1.15 -7.46
N THR A 142 17.53 -1.55 -6.26
CA THR A 142 16.20 -2.10 -5.95
C THR A 142 15.09 -1.15 -6.38
N ILE A 143 15.27 0.16 -6.16
CA ILE A 143 14.27 1.19 -6.47
C ILE A 143 13.93 1.22 -7.97
N ILE A 144 14.92 1.03 -8.84
CA ILE A 144 14.73 1.02 -10.30
C ILE A 144 13.85 -0.17 -10.71
N PHE A 145 14.11 -1.37 -10.16
CA PHE A 145 13.30 -2.54 -10.45
C PHE A 145 11.86 -2.38 -9.95
N VAL A 146 11.68 -1.81 -8.77
CA VAL A 146 10.36 -1.50 -8.19
C VAL A 146 9.60 -0.49 -9.05
N ALA A 147 10.28 0.53 -9.61
CA ALA A 147 9.69 1.52 -10.51
C ALA A 147 9.15 0.91 -11.82
N ILE A 148 9.62 -0.27 -12.22
CA ILE A 148 9.11 -1.00 -13.38
C ILE A 148 7.99 -1.96 -12.97
N VAL A 149 8.17 -2.70 -11.87
CA VAL A 149 7.25 -3.76 -11.41
C VAL A 149 5.91 -3.20 -10.96
N VAL A 150 5.90 -2.19 -10.09
CA VAL A 150 4.66 -1.74 -9.42
C VAL A 150 3.65 -1.14 -10.41
N PRO A 151 4.04 -0.29 -11.37
CA PRO A 151 3.11 0.16 -12.41
C PRO A 151 2.60 -0.97 -13.32
N LEU A 152 3.45 -1.95 -13.65
CA LEU A 152 3.04 -3.09 -14.47
C LEU A 152 2.04 -3.99 -13.74
N GLU A 153 2.29 -4.29 -12.46
CA GLU A 153 1.32 -4.99 -11.63
C GLU A 153 -0.03 -4.24 -11.55
N SER A 154 0.01 -2.90 -11.38
CA SER A 154 -1.19 -2.06 -11.39
C SER A 154 -1.95 -2.16 -12.72
N ALA A 155 -1.26 -2.14 -13.86
CA ALA A 155 -1.87 -2.26 -15.18
C ALA A 155 -2.51 -3.64 -15.39
N LEU A 156 -1.84 -4.72 -14.95
CA LEU A 156 -2.38 -6.08 -15.04
C LEU A 156 -3.63 -6.24 -14.16
N ARG A 157 -3.59 -5.73 -12.92
CA ARG A 157 -4.77 -5.72 -12.03
C ARG A 157 -5.91 -4.88 -12.64
N ALA A 158 -5.59 -3.75 -13.25
CA ALA A 158 -6.57 -2.87 -13.88
C ALA A 158 -7.31 -3.53 -15.05
N ILE A 159 -6.71 -4.50 -15.76
CA ILE A 159 -7.40 -5.31 -16.79
C ILE A 159 -8.09 -6.55 -16.22
N GLY A 160 -8.13 -6.71 -14.89
CA GLY A 160 -8.76 -7.86 -14.21
C GLY A 160 -7.84 -9.06 -14.00
N GLU A 161 -6.54 -8.96 -14.27
CA GLU A 161 -5.57 -10.04 -14.09
C GLU A 161 -4.73 -9.79 -12.82
N ALA A 162 -5.14 -10.41 -11.71
CA ALA A 162 -4.43 -10.33 -10.44
C ALA A 162 -3.58 -11.57 -10.14
N LYS A 163 -3.94 -12.74 -10.68
CA LYS A 163 -3.28 -14.01 -10.33
C LYS A 163 -1.83 -14.03 -10.76
N MET A 164 -1.56 -13.61 -12.00
CA MET A 164 -0.21 -13.67 -12.54
C MET A 164 0.77 -12.78 -11.78
N PRO A 165 0.52 -11.48 -11.57
CA PRO A 165 1.42 -10.66 -10.74
C PRO A 165 1.54 -11.18 -9.31
N THR A 166 0.49 -11.77 -8.74
CA THR A 166 0.55 -12.40 -7.41
C THR A 166 1.52 -13.58 -7.40
N TYR A 167 1.42 -14.52 -8.34
CA TYR A 167 2.34 -15.67 -8.37
C TYR A 167 3.81 -15.25 -8.58
N VAL A 168 4.05 -14.26 -9.44
CA VAL A 168 5.41 -13.73 -9.64
C VAL A 168 5.91 -13.02 -8.39
N GLY A 169 5.06 -12.25 -7.73
CA GLY A 169 5.36 -11.61 -6.45
C GLY A 169 5.66 -12.62 -5.34
N LEU A 170 4.87 -13.70 -5.25
CA LEU A 170 5.07 -14.80 -4.31
C LEU A 170 6.41 -15.51 -4.53
N LEU A 171 6.75 -15.80 -5.79
CA LEU A 171 8.05 -16.37 -6.14
C LEU A 171 9.18 -15.44 -5.70
N ALA A 172 9.04 -14.12 -5.92
CA ALA A 172 10.04 -13.15 -5.49
C ALA A 172 10.21 -13.12 -3.96
N VAL A 173 9.13 -13.29 -3.19
CA VAL A 173 9.18 -13.41 -1.72
C VAL A 173 10.00 -14.64 -1.30
N VAL A 174 9.73 -15.79 -1.89
CA VAL A 174 10.46 -17.02 -1.58
C VAL A 174 11.95 -16.89 -1.95
N VAL A 175 12.23 -16.38 -3.16
CA VAL A 175 13.61 -16.13 -3.61
C VAL A 175 14.32 -15.16 -2.67
N ASN A 176 13.66 -14.10 -2.24
CA ASN A 176 14.23 -13.13 -1.29
C ASN A 176 14.58 -13.79 0.06
N ALA A 177 13.63 -14.54 0.65
CA ALA A 177 13.86 -15.21 1.93
C ALA A 177 15.04 -16.20 1.86
N VAL A 178 15.13 -16.96 0.77
CA VAL A 178 16.24 -17.92 0.54
C VAL A 178 17.57 -17.17 0.36
N LEU A 179 17.60 -16.14 -0.49
CA LEU A 179 18.83 -15.36 -0.71
C LEU A 179 19.26 -14.62 0.55
N ASN A 180 18.33 -14.08 1.34
CA ASN A 180 18.66 -13.47 2.62
C ASN A 180 19.31 -14.49 3.57
N ALA A 181 18.75 -15.70 3.71
CA ALA A 181 19.34 -16.74 4.54
C ALA A 181 20.76 -17.13 4.07
N LEU A 182 20.97 -17.27 2.77
CA LEU A 182 22.27 -17.63 2.19
C LEU A 182 23.31 -16.52 2.36
N LEU A 183 22.94 -15.27 2.08
CA LEU A 183 23.90 -14.16 2.01
C LEU A 183 24.11 -13.47 3.37
N ILE A 184 23.10 -13.46 4.24
CA ILE A 184 23.25 -12.88 5.60
C ILE A 184 24.16 -13.77 6.43
N PHE A 185 23.91 -15.09 6.43
CA PHE A 185 24.57 -16.04 7.33
C PHE A 185 25.71 -16.86 6.67
N GLY A 186 25.98 -16.67 5.38
CA GLY A 186 27.05 -17.42 4.68
C GLY A 186 26.78 -18.92 4.56
N LEU A 187 25.52 -19.34 4.47
CA LEU A 187 25.17 -20.77 4.43
C LEU A 187 25.60 -21.42 3.11
N TYR A 188 25.92 -22.73 3.15
CA TYR A 188 26.27 -23.57 1.99
C TYR A 188 27.46 -23.05 1.15
N GLY A 189 28.41 -22.33 1.78
CA GLY A 189 29.62 -21.83 1.11
C GLY A 189 29.45 -20.46 0.46
N PHE A 190 28.29 -19.80 0.61
CA PHE A 190 28.13 -18.39 0.24
C PHE A 190 28.91 -17.49 1.21
N PRO A 191 29.40 -16.32 0.74
CA PRO A 191 30.05 -15.35 1.64
C PRO A 191 29.08 -14.83 2.67
N GLU A 192 29.49 -14.75 3.93
CA GLU A 192 28.75 -14.07 4.99
C GLU A 192 28.86 -12.56 4.77
N MET A 193 27.78 -11.95 4.31
CA MET A 193 27.72 -10.52 3.97
C MET A 193 26.94 -9.71 4.99
N GLY A 194 26.30 -10.36 5.98
CA GLY A 194 25.49 -9.67 6.98
C GLY A 194 24.43 -8.77 6.34
N LEU A 195 24.43 -7.49 6.70
CA LEU A 195 23.46 -6.53 6.22
C LEU A 195 23.55 -6.24 4.71
N ALA A 196 24.74 -6.21 4.14
CA ALA A 196 24.92 -6.08 2.70
C ALA A 196 24.29 -7.27 1.94
N GLY A 197 24.33 -8.48 2.54
CA GLY A 197 23.66 -9.67 2.04
C GLY A 197 22.15 -9.53 1.97
N ALA A 198 21.52 -8.93 2.98
CA ALA A 198 20.09 -8.63 2.99
C ALA A 198 19.70 -7.65 1.86
N ALA A 199 20.46 -6.57 1.67
CA ALA A 199 20.26 -5.61 0.59
C ALA A 199 20.43 -6.27 -0.79
N LEU A 200 21.45 -7.11 -0.96
CA LEU A 200 21.75 -7.81 -2.21
C LEU A 200 20.66 -8.85 -2.52
N GLY A 201 20.24 -9.65 -1.54
CA GLY A 201 19.15 -10.63 -1.68
C GLY A 201 17.85 -9.96 -2.12
N THR A 202 17.52 -8.83 -1.53
CA THR A 202 16.36 -8.02 -1.93
C THR A 202 16.52 -7.48 -3.36
N THR A 203 17.68 -6.96 -3.72
CA THR A 203 17.95 -6.43 -5.07
C THR A 203 17.85 -7.52 -6.14
N ILE A 204 18.46 -8.68 -5.92
CA ILE A 204 18.40 -9.81 -6.85
C ILE A 204 16.96 -10.33 -7.01
N SER A 205 16.23 -10.49 -5.90
CA SER A 205 14.85 -10.97 -5.96
C SER A 205 13.94 -10.00 -6.72
N ARG A 206 14.12 -8.68 -6.57
CA ARG A 206 13.38 -7.67 -7.33
C ARG A 206 13.78 -7.61 -8.79
N ALA A 207 15.07 -7.79 -9.12
CA ALA A 207 15.53 -7.93 -10.49
C ALA A 207 14.89 -9.16 -11.16
N ALA A 208 14.94 -10.32 -10.49
CA ALA A 208 14.31 -11.55 -10.97
C ALA A 208 12.79 -11.36 -11.15
N GLN A 209 12.09 -10.75 -10.18
CA GLN A 209 10.68 -10.42 -10.29
C GLN A 209 10.40 -9.59 -11.55
N THR A 210 11.22 -8.56 -11.77
CA THR A 210 11.06 -7.65 -12.93
C THR A 210 11.19 -8.41 -14.24
N VAL A 211 12.24 -9.22 -14.39
CA VAL A 211 12.48 -10.00 -15.61
C VAL A 211 11.34 -11.00 -15.84
N VAL A 212 10.99 -11.79 -14.82
CA VAL A 212 9.92 -12.80 -14.93
C VAL A 212 8.60 -12.13 -15.26
N LEU A 213 8.25 -11.03 -14.58
CA LEU A 213 6.99 -10.31 -14.80
C LEU A 213 6.91 -9.75 -16.22
N LEU A 214 8.00 -9.15 -16.74
CA LEU A 214 8.06 -8.63 -18.11
C LEU A 214 7.95 -9.76 -19.14
N VAL A 215 8.70 -10.86 -18.95
CA VAL A 215 8.67 -12.02 -19.87
C VAL A 215 7.29 -12.65 -19.91
N VAL A 216 6.68 -12.93 -18.76
CA VAL A 216 5.34 -13.52 -18.71
C VAL A 216 4.29 -12.56 -19.28
N THR A 217 4.42 -11.25 -19.02
CA THR A 217 3.54 -10.26 -19.61
C THR A 217 3.70 -10.19 -21.13
N TYR A 218 4.92 -10.27 -21.65
CA TYR A 218 5.19 -10.28 -23.07
C TYR A 218 4.57 -11.53 -23.78
N ILE A 219 4.66 -12.69 -23.14
CA ILE A 219 4.14 -13.94 -23.70
C ILE A 219 2.61 -13.99 -23.62
N SER A 220 2.03 -13.68 -22.45
CA SER A 220 0.61 -13.96 -22.18
C SER A 220 -0.29 -12.72 -22.26
N TYR A 221 0.26 -11.53 -22.05
CA TYR A 221 -0.50 -10.27 -21.93
C TYR A 221 0.12 -9.13 -22.76
N LYS A 222 0.73 -9.45 -23.89
CA LYS A 222 1.42 -8.49 -24.79
C LYS A 222 0.60 -7.23 -25.10
N LYS A 223 -0.74 -7.35 -25.11
CA LYS A 223 -1.65 -6.22 -25.36
C LYS A 223 -1.56 -5.09 -24.33
N VAL A 224 -1.04 -5.35 -23.12
CA VAL A 224 -0.86 -4.38 -22.04
C VAL A 224 0.42 -3.57 -22.23
N LEU A 225 1.44 -4.19 -22.85
CA LEU A 225 2.74 -3.55 -22.99
C LEU A 225 2.70 -2.40 -24.00
N PRO A 226 3.31 -1.24 -23.67
CA PRO A 226 3.41 -0.11 -24.57
C PRO A 226 4.10 -0.49 -25.89
N LYS A 227 3.63 0.08 -26.98
CA LYS A 227 4.21 -0.03 -28.31
C LYS A 227 4.86 1.30 -28.69
N VAL A 228 5.69 1.28 -29.74
CA VAL A 228 6.32 2.50 -30.27
C VAL A 228 5.26 3.53 -30.70
N GLU A 229 4.14 3.07 -31.27
CA GLU A 229 3.00 3.91 -31.67
C GLU A 229 2.30 4.65 -30.51
N ASP A 230 2.48 4.18 -29.27
CA ASP A 230 1.87 4.79 -28.07
C ASP A 230 2.71 5.98 -27.53
N ILE A 231 3.98 6.13 -27.97
CA ILE A 231 4.90 7.13 -27.41
C ILE A 231 4.44 8.56 -27.72
N GLU A 232 4.15 8.85 -28.97
CA GLU A 232 3.75 10.19 -29.40
C GLU A 232 2.41 10.63 -28.77
N PRO A 233 1.33 9.81 -28.80
CA PRO A 233 0.10 10.15 -28.11
C PRO A 233 0.24 10.29 -26.60
N ALA A 234 1.13 9.52 -25.94
CA ALA A 234 1.37 9.63 -24.52
C ALA A 234 2.07 10.95 -24.11
N ARG A 235 2.82 11.55 -25.04
CA ARG A 235 3.54 12.82 -24.82
C ARG A 235 2.67 14.06 -25.03
N THR A 236 1.47 13.93 -25.56
CA THR A 236 0.59 15.08 -25.79
C THR A 236 0.31 15.82 -24.46
N PRO A 237 0.22 17.18 -24.49
CA PRO A 237 -0.05 17.98 -23.29
C PRO A 237 -1.34 17.53 -22.58
N LYS A 238 -2.34 17.13 -23.35
CA LYS A 238 -3.64 16.66 -22.85
C LYS A 238 -3.50 15.34 -22.10
N ALA A 239 -2.83 14.33 -22.68
CA ALA A 239 -2.59 13.04 -22.04
C ALA A 239 -1.77 13.18 -20.76
N ARG A 240 -0.71 14.02 -20.79
CA ARG A 240 0.09 14.33 -19.61
C ARG A 240 -0.74 15.02 -18.52
N LYS A 241 -1.52 16.05 -18.88
CA LYS A 241 -2.39 16.75 -17.93
C LYS A 241 -3.36 15.78 -17.25
N ARG A 242 -4.00 14.89 -18.02
CA ARG A 242 -4.91 13.86 -17.47
C ARG A 242 -4.18 12.96 -16.48
N TYR A 243 -3.04 12.39 -16.86
CA TYR A 243 -2.26 11.52 -16.00
C TYR A 243 -1.84 12.22 -14.71
N PHE A 244 -1.26 13.42 -14.79
CA PHE A 244 -0.81 14.16 -13.62
C PHE A 244 -1.94 14.72 -12.75
N THR A 245 -3.13 14.96 -13.30
CA THR A 245 -4.32 15.32 -12.51
C THR A 245 -4.72 14.18 -11.55
N VAL A 246 -4.41 12.94 -11.90
CA VAL A 246 -4.62 11.77 -11.04
C VAL A 246 -3.38 11.44 -10.21
N ALA A 247 -2.19 11.39 -10.82
CA ALA A 247 -0.97 10.92 -10.18
C ALA A 247 -0.45 11.86 -9.08
N TRP A 248 -0.39 13.17 -9.36
CA TRP A 248 0.17 14.13 -8.41
C TRP A 248 -0.58 14.20 -7.08
N PRO A 249 -1.92 14.29 -7.06
CA PRO A 249 -2.66 14.23 -5.82
C PRO A 249 -2.42 12.93 -5.04
N MET A 250 -2.29 11.78 -5.71
CA MET A 250 -2.04 10.50 -5.04
C MET A 250 -0.66 10.46 -4.36
N ILE A 251 0.36 11.00 -5.01
CA ILE A 251 1.71 11.11 -4.43
C ILE A 251 1.68 11.97 -3.16
N ILE A 252 1.01 13.14 -3.22
CA ILE A 252 0.87 14.03 -2.06
C ILE A 252 0.09 13.33 -0.94
N HIS A 253 -1.00 12.63 -1.28
CA HIS A 253 -1.79 11.89 -0.32
C HIS A 253 -0.96 10.86 0.45
N ASP A 254 -0.23 9.99 -0.26
CA ASP A 254 0.54 8.92 0.36
C ASP A 254 1.69 9.49 1.21
N GLY A 255 2.30 10.61 0.78
CA GLY A 255 3.28 11.35 1.57
C GLY A 255 2.69 11.96 2.85
N ALA A 256 1.53 12.62 2.76
CA ALA A 256 0.86 13.23 3.91
C ALA A 256 0.40 12.16 4.91
N TRP A 257 -0.09 11.04 4.43
CA TRP A 257 -0.45 9.89 5.27
C TRP A 257 0.77 9.33 6.04
N ALA A 258 1.89 9.12 5.34
CA ALA A 258 3.11 8.63 5.96
C ALA A 258 3.66 9.58 7.03
N MET A 259 3.60 10.90 6.78
CA MET A 259 3.97 11.91 7.77
C MET A 259 3.06 11.85 9.00
N GLY A 260 1.76 11.66 8.84
CA GLY A 260 0.84 11.52 9.95
C GLY A 260 1.10 10.27 10.79
N VAL A 261 1.44 9.13 10.17
CA VAL A 261 1.86 7.91 10.88
C VAL A 261 3.13 8.16 11.71
N LEU A 262 4.08 8.94 11.17
CA LEU A 262 5.29 9.33 11.91
C LEU A 262 4.93 10.19 13.13
N VAL A 263 4.02 11.16 12.98
CA VAL A 263 3.56 12.01 14.10
C VAL A 263 2.88 11.18 15.18
N TYR A 264 2.04 10.20 14.83
CA TYR A 264 1.46 9.26 15.81
C TYR A 264 2.57 8.50 16.57
N SER A 265 3.59 8.01 15.86
CA SER A 265 4.72 7.32 16.50
C SER A 265 5.47 8.22 17.50
N ILE A 266 5.64 9.50 17.18
CA ILE A 266 6.25 10.49 18.08
C ILE A 266 5.36 10.72 19.32
N ILE A 267 4.04 10.83 19.12
CA ILE A 267 3.10 10.99 20.23
C ILE A 267 3.17 9.78 21.16
N PHE A 268 3.11 8.56 20.63
CA PHE A 268 3.19 7.33 21.42
C PHE A 268 4.54 7.21 22.17
N ALA A 269 5.65 7.64 21.57
CA ALA A 269 6.95 7.71 22.24
C ALA A 269 6.94 8.69 23.42
N LYS A 270 6.19 9.79 23.34
CA LYS A 270 6.05 10.77 24.42
C LYS A 270 5.10 10.32 25.53
N LEU A 271 4.19 9.37 25.27
CA LEU A 271 3.33 8.77 26.30
C LEU A 271 4.15 7.92 27.26
N GLY A 272 5.13 7.18 26.74
CA GLY A 272 6.02 6.36 27.56
C GLY A 272 6.70 5.25 26.75
N VAL A 273 7.76 4.68 27.33
CA VAL A 273 8.52 3.59 26.71
C VAL A 273 7.66 2.32 26.60
N THR A 274 6.84 2.05 27.61
CA THR A 274 5.92 0.89 27.64
C THR A 274 4.88 1.00 26.54
N GLU A 275 4.27 2.16 26.39
CA GLU A 275 3.24 2.45 25.38
C GLU A 275 3.79 2.30 23.96
N LEU A 276 4.98 2.86 23.73
CA LEU A 276 5.68 2.72 22.46
C LEU A 276 6.02 1.26 22.16
N ALA A 277 6.49 0.51 23.16
CA ALA A 277 6.82 -0.90 22.99
C ALA A 277 5.59 -1.74 22.63
N ILE A 278 4.44 -1.49 23.27
CA ILE A 278 3.16 -2.16 22.97
C ILE A 278 2.75 -1.88 21.52
N ILE A 279 2.73 -0.61 21.11
CA ILE A 279 2.36 -0.23 19.73
C ILE A 279 3.34 -0.83 18.72
N SER A 280 4.63 -0.81 18.99
CA SER A 280 5.67 -1.35 18.11
C SER A 280 5.53 -2.87 17.91
N LEU A 281 5.04 -3.60 18.92
CA LEU A 281 4.74 -5.02 18.83
C LEU A 281 3.44 -5.31 18.08
N LEU A 282 2.39 -4.54 18.34
CA LEU A 282 1.04 -4.81 17.81
C LEU A 282 0.81 -4.26 16.41
N SER A 283 1.44 -3.12 16.04
CA SER A 283 1.24 -2.50 14.71
C SER A 283 1.58 -3.40 13.53
N PRO A 284 2.68 -4.19 13.53
CA PRO A 284 2.94 -5.13 12.44
C PRO A 284 1.87 -6.22 12.31
N ILE A 285 1.31 -6.69 13.44
CA ILE A 285 0.24 -7.69 13.45
C ILE A 285 -1.03 -7.09 12.87
N GLU A 286 -1.40 -5.90 13.30
CA GLU A 286 -2.51 -5.14 12.72
C GLU A 286 -2.29 -4.93 11.20
N GLY A 287 -1.07 -4.59 10.79
CA GLY A 287 -0.70 -4.42 9.39
C GLY A 287 -0.94 -5.67 8.55
N VAL A 288 -0.60 -6.86 9.05
CA VAL A 288 -0.91 -8.15 8.39
C VAL A 288 -2.42 -8.35 8.27
N LEU A 289 -3.17 -8.09 9.33
CA LEU A 289 -4.63 -8.25 9.34
C LEU A 289 -5.31 -7.29 8.36
N ILE A 290 -4.91 -6.01 8.34
CA ILE A 290 -5.45 -5.01 7.40
C ILE A 290 -5.09 -5.37 5.96
N SER A 291 -3.88 -5.88 5.70
CA SER A 291 -3.44 -6.25 4.35
C SER A 291 -4.29 -7.37 3.73
N ALA A 292 -4.96 -8.20 4.55
CA ALA A 292 -5.96 -9.16 4.09
C ALA A 292 -7.16 -8.49 3.37
N PHE A 293 -7.47 -7.24 3.70
CA PHE A 293 -8.57 -6.49 3.10
C PHE A 293 -8.13 -5.61 1.93
N PHE A 294 -6.83 -5.42 1.73
CA PHE A 294 -6.31 -4.60 0.63
C PHE A 294 -6.80 -5.08 -0.75
N GLY A 295 -6.92 -6.40 -0.92
CA GLY A 295 -7.47 -6.99 -2.13
C GLY A 295 -8.91 -6.58 -2.44
N PHE A 296 -9.75 -6.33 -1.43
CA PHE A 296 -11.11 -5.81 -1.65
C PHE A 296 -11.08 -4.37 -2.17
N SER A 297 -10.17 -3.53 -1.67
CA SER A 297 -9.99 -2.17 -2.17
C SER A 297 -9.54 -2.17 -3.63
N VAL A 298 -8.57 -3.01 -4.00
CA VAL A 298 -8.09 -3.16 -5.38
C VAL A 298 -9.19 -3.74 -6.29
N ALA A 299 -9.92 -4.75 -5.83
CA ALA A 299 -11.04 -5.32 -6.60
C ALA A 299 -12.15 -4.29 -6.83
N ALA A 300 -12.50 -3.49 -5.81
CA ALA A 300 -13.45 -2.41 -5.93
C ALA A 300 -12.97 -1.35 -6.96
N ALA A 301 -11.73 -0.85 -6.83
CA ALA A 301 -11.17 0.12 -7.76
C ALA A 301 -11.20 -0.39 -9.21
N THR A 302 -10.84 -1.66 -9.43
CA THR A 302 -10.79 -2.28 -10.76
C THR A 302 -12.19 -2.50 -11.34
N ILE A 303 -13.08 -3.18 -10.61
CA ILE A 303 -14.42 -3.55 -11.12
C ILE A 303 -15.28 -2.30 -11.31
N LEU A 304 -15.26 -1.38 -10.35
CA LEU A 304 -16.00 -0.12 -10.49
C LEU A 304 -15.40 0.76 -11.60
N GLY A 305 -14.07 0.77 -11.76
CA GLY A 305 -13.41 1.43 -12.87
C GLY A 305 -13.88 0.89 -14.24
N HIS A 306 -14.04 -0.43 -14.37
CA HIS A 306 -14.59 -1.05 -15.58
C HIS A 306 -16.04 -0.59 -15.86
N GLU A 307 -16.89 -0.61 -14.84
CA GLU A 307 -18.29 -0.18 -14.99
C GLU A 307 -18.40 1.32 -15.31
N LEU A 308 -17.55 2.17 -14.72
CA LEU A 308 -17.51 3.60 -15.01
C LEU A 308 -16.99 3.89 -16.41
N GLY A 309 -15.94 3.16 -16.85
CA GLY A 309 -15.43 3.25 -18.22
C GLY A 309 -16.45 2.81 -19.28
N ALA A 310 -17.29 1.82 -18.94
CA ALA A 310 -18.41 1.35 -19.76
C ALA A 310 -19.71 2.16 -19.57
N GLU A 311 -19.68 3.28 -18.82
CA GLU A 311 -20.84 4.15 -18.52
C GLU A 311 -21.98 3.49 -17.75
N ASN A 312 -21.74 2.37 -17.10
CA ASN A 312 -22.72 1.63 -16.31
C ASN A 312 -22.85 2.20 -14.88
N TYR A 313 -23.15 3.49 -14.74
CA TYR A 313 -23.15 4.22 -13.45
C TYR A 313 -24.06 3.60 -12.37
N GLN A 314 -25.25 3.12 -12.76
CA GLN A 314 -26.19 2.47 -11.84
C GLN A 314 -25.59 1.17 -11.27
N ARG A 315 -24.93 0.39 -12.12
CA ARG A 315 -24.29 -0.87 -11.74
C ARG A 315 -23.10 -0.59 -10.82
N ALA A 316 -22.26 0.39 -11.16
CA ALA A 316 -21.16 0.84 -10.32
C ALA A 316 -21.65 1.27 -8.93
N PHE A 317 -22.75 2.02 -8.84
CA PHE A 317 -23.33 2.46 -7.57
C PHE A 317 -23.78 1.29 -6.69
N HIS A 318 -24.50 0.30 -7.22
CA HIS A 318 -24.95 -0.85 -6.44
C HIS A 318 -23.77 -1.75 -6.01
N GLN A 319 -22.80 -1.94 -6.90
CA GLN A 319 -21.61 -2.74 -6.62
C GLN A 319 -20.73 -2.08 -5.55
N SER A 320 -20.62 -0.75 -5.51
CA SER A 320 -19.85 -0.03 -4.49
C SER A 320 -20.33 -0.33 -3.07
N TRP A 321 -21.65 -0.30 -2.85
CA TRP A 321 -22.25 -0.67 -1.57
C TRP A 321 -22.02 -2.15 -1.22
N SER A 322 -22.04 -3.04 -2.22
CA SER A 322 -21.78 -4.46 -1.99
C SER A 322 -20.35 -4.71 -1.54
N PHE A 323 -19.36 -4.00 -2.11
CA PHE A 323 -17.97 -4.06 -1.64
C PHE A 323 -17.84 -3.60 -0.18
N LEU A 324 -18.48 -2.48 0.18
CA LEU A 324 -18.45 -1.95 1.54
C LEU A 324 -19.09 -2.92 2.53
N VAL A 325 -20.29 -3.41 2.24
CA VAL A 325 -21.00 -4.31 3.14
C VAL A 325 -20.22 -5.59 3.37
N ILE A 326 -19.72 -6.26 2.31
CA ILE A 326 -19.00 -7.53 2.47
C ILE A 326 -17.68 -7.37 3.23
N SER A 327 -16.87 -6.37 2.86
CA SER A 327 -15.56 -6.16 3.49
C SER A 327 -15.69 -5.76 4.95
N VAL A 328 -16.63 -4.87 5.27
CA VAL A 328 -16.92 -4.45 6.64
C VAL A 328 -17.50 -5.59 7.48
N SER A 329 -18.41 -6.40 6.91
CA SER A 329 -18.96 -7.55 7.62
C SER A 329 -17.88 -8.57 7.98
N ILE A 330 -16.97 -8.87 7.05
CA ILE A 330 -15.84 -9.78 7.32
C ILE A 330 -14.92 -9.19 8.41
N ALA A 331 -14.59 -7.90 8.31
CA ALA A 331 -13.73 -7.22 9.29
C ALA A 331 -14.39 -7.16 10.67
N PHE A 332 -15.69 -6.90 10.73
CA PHE A 332 -16.45 -6.89 11.97
C PHE A 332 -16.48 -8.28 12.62
N ILE A 333 -16.80 -9.33 11.85
CA ILE A 333 -16.80 -10.72 12.36
C ILE A 333 -15.40 -11.07 12.88
N MET A 334 -14.34 -10.70 12.18
CA MET A 334 -12.96 -10.94 12.61
C MET A 334 -12.64 -10.21 13.92
N GLY A 335 -12.99 -8.92 14.04
CA GLY A 335 -12.79 -8.15 15.27
C GLY A 335 -13.55 -8.74 16.48
N VAL A 336 -14.80 -9.11 16.26
CA VAL A 336 -15.64 -9.78 17.28
C VAL A 336 -15.07 -11.16 17.65
N SER A 337 -14.55 -11.92 16.69
CA SER A 337 -13.92 -13.22 16.98
C SER A 337 -12.68 -13.06 17.86
N ILE A 338 -11.84 -12.02 17.59
CA ILE A 338 -10.69 -11.69 18.43
C ILE A 338 -11.14 -11.30 19.84
N TRP A 339 -12.22 -10.53 19.95
CA TRP A 339 -12.81 -10.16 21.24
C TRP A 339 -13.23 -11.38 22.06
N PHE A 340 -14.00 -12.31 21.47
CA PHE A 340 -14.42 -13.52 22.17
C PHE A 340 -13.25 -14.47 22.48
N SER A 341 -12.16 -14.37 21.73
CA SER A 341 -10.93 -15.13 21.95
C SER A 341 -9.94 -14.40 22.85
N SER A 342 -10.36 -13.36 23.60
CA SER A 342 -9.47 -12.51 24.42
C SER A 342 -8.61 -13.31 25.41
N GLY A 343 -9.11 -14.42 25.97
CA GLY A 343 -8.32 -15.30 26.81
C GLY A 343 -7.12 -15.91 26.08
N LEU A 344 -7.31 -16.44 24.86
CA LEU A 344 -6.24 -16.99 24.04
C LEU A 344 -5.25 -15.90 23.61
N VAL A 345 -5.77 -14.71 23.29
CA VAL A 345 -4.93 -13.53 22.97
C VAL A 345 -4.07 -13.14 24.17
N GLY A 346 -4.64 -13.12 25.37
CA GLY A 346 -3.91 -12.84 26.60
C GLY A 346 -2.81 -13.87 26.90
N GLU A 347 -3.07 -15.16 26.70
CA GLU A 347 -2.05 -16.22 26.85
C GLU A 347 -0.91 -16.04 25.82
N TRP A 348 -1.25 -15.69 24.59
CA TRP A 348 -0.24 -15.44 23.55
C TRP A 348 0.60 -14.22 23.87
N LEU A 349 0.00 -13.11 24.31
CA LEU A 349 0.70 -11.90 24.74
C LEU A 349 1.62 -12.19 25.93
N ALA A 350 1.18 -13.00 26.90
CA ALA A 350 2.00 -13.42 28.06
C ALA A 350 3.22 -14.25 27.60
N LYS A 351 3.03 -15.18 26.67
CA LYS A 351 4.15 -15.96 26.08
C LYS A 351 5.13 -15.11 25.29
N ALA A 352 4.64 -14.04 24.66
CA ALA A 352 5.46 -13.07 23.95
C ALA A 352 6.20 -12.08 24.89
N ASN A 353 6.07 -12.22 26.19
CA ASN A 353 6.64 -11.32 27.20
C ASN A 353 6.30 -9.85 26.94
N THR A 354 5.05 -9.56 26.58
CA THR A 354 4.64 -8.18 26.30
C THR A 354 4.69 -7.31 27.57
N PRO A 355 5.14 -6.07 27.45
CA PRO A 355 5.09 -5.15 28.59
C PRO A 355 3.64 -4.89 28.99
N ASN A 356 3.35 -4.87 30.29
CA ASN A 356 2.03 -4.59 30.86
C ASN A 356 0.89 -5.35 30.12
N LEU A 357 0.70 -6.62 30.52
CA LEU A 357 -0.20 -7.55 29.83
C LEU A 357 -1.64 -7.01 29.70
N ASP A 358 -2.19 -6.42 30.78
CA ASP A 358 -3.56 -5.89 30.76
C ASP A 358 -3.71 -4.72 29.77
N LEU A 359 -2.74 -3.82 29.75
CA LEU A 359 -2.74 -2.72 28.79
C LEU A 359 -2.59 -3.23 27.35
N SER A 360 -1.69 -4.20 27.12
CA SER A 360 -1.47 -4.82 25.81
C SER A 360 -2.74 -5.53 25.29
N LEU A 361 -3.45 -6.23 26.18
CA LEU A 361 -4.72 -6.87 25.84
C LEU A 361 -5.79 -5.84 25.47
N ASN A 362 -5.97 -4.79 26.29
CA ASN A 362 -6.93 -3.73 26.01
C ASN A 362 -6.63 -3.01 24.70
N VAL A 363 -5.37 -2.71 24.41
CA VAL A 363 -4.95 -2.13 23.13
C VAL A 363 -5.29 -3.06 21.96
N THR A 364 -4.99 -4.35 22.08
CA THR A 364 -5.31 -5.35 21.04
C THR A 364 -6.81 -5.40 20.77
N LEU A 365 -7.65 -5.37 21.79
CA LEU A 365 -9.10 -5.40 21.65
C LEU A 365 -9.64 -4.12 20.99
N VAL A 366 -9.08 -2.95 21.33
CA VAL A 366 -9.44 -1.68 20.69
C VAL A 366 -9.08 -1.69 19.20
N LEU A 367 -7.87 -2.15 18.85
CA LEU A 367 -7.44 -2.27 17.45
C LEU A 367 -8.32 -3.25 16.68
N ALA A 368 -8.63 -4.42 17.26
CA ALA A 368 -9.48 -5.43 16.64
C ALA A 368 -10.90 -4.93 16.37
N LEU A 369 -11.53 -4.28 17.36
CA LEU A 369 -12.86 -3.73 17.20
C LEU A 369 -12.89 -2.50 16.29
N GLY A 370 -11.82 -1.70 16.25
CA GLY A 370 -11.71 -0.56 15.33
C GLY A 370 -11.46 -0.95 13.87
N MET A 371 -11.10 -2.20 13.62
CA MET A 371 -10.68 -2.65 12.28
C MET A 371 -11.75 -2.47 11.20
N PHE A 372 -13.04 -2.70 11.52
CA PHE A 372 -14.11 -2.56 10.52
C PHE A 372 -14.24 -1.11 10.01
N LEU A 373 -13.95 -0.10 10.83
CA LEU A 373 -13.93 1.30 10.42
C LEU A 373 -12.77 1.57 9.46
N LYS A 374 -11.58 1.09 9.79
CA LYS A 374 -10.38 1.20 8.92
C LYS A 374 -10.59 0.50 7.58
N VAL A 375 -11.21 -0.69 7.58
CA VAL A 375 -11.53 -1.44 6.35
C VAL A 375 -12.58 -0.72 5.53
N PHE A 376 -13.63 -0.13 6.17
CA PHE A 376 -14.61 0.69 5.46
C PHE A 376 -13.92 1.85 4.71
N ASN A 377 -13.06 2.59 5.39
CA ASN A 377 -12.35 3.72 4.81
C ASN A 377 -11.36 3.28 3.72
N MET A 378 -10.61 2.20 3.93
CA MET A 378 -9.70 1.66 2.92
C MET A 378 -10.42 1.24 1.63
N VAL A 379 -11.57 0.56 1.73
CA VAL A 379 -12.36 0.14 0.55
C VAL A 379 -13.16 1.31 -0.02
N GLY A 380 -13.76 2.15 0.82
CA GLY A 380 -14.56 3.30 0.41
C GLY A 380 -13.74 4.39 -0.25
N ILE A 381 -12.64 4.82 0.38
CA ILE A 381 -11.77 5.88 -0.15
C ILE A 381 -10.85 5.30 -1.24
N GLY A 382 -10.09 4.25 -0.91
CA GLY A 382 -9.09 3.67 -1.80
C GLY A 382 -9.67 2.90 -2.98
N GLY A 383 -10.79 2.20 -2.78
CA GLY A 383 -11.48 1.43 -3.81
C GLY A 383 -12.54 2.24 -4.56
N VAL A 384 -13.58 2.69 -3.85
CA VAL A 384 -14.78 3.28 -4.47
C VAL A 384 -14.52 4.70 -4.99
N LEU A 385 -14.14 5.66 -4.12
CA LEU A 385 -14.00 7.06 -4.55
C LEU A 385 -12.90 7.24 -5.58
N ARG A 386 -11.76 6.55 -5.40
CA ARG A 386 -10.64 6.63 -6.35
C ARG A 386 -10.98 6.04 -7.71
N SER A 387 -11.83 5.02 -7.80
CA SER A 387 -12.23 4.43 -9.10
C SER A 387 -12.89 5.43 -10.04
N GLY A 388 -13.63 6.40 -9.50
CA GLY A 388 -14.24 7.50 -10.25
C GLY A 388 -13.36 8.74 -10.39
N GLY A 389 -12.09 8.67 -9.98
CA GLY A 389 -11.17 9.82 -10.05
C GLY A 389 -11.49 10.93 -9.04
N ASP A 390 -12.28 10.66 -8.00
CA ASP A 390 -12.62 11.64 -6.95
C ASP A 390 -11.50 11.77 -5.90
N ILE A 391 -10.26 11.89 -6.42
CA ILE A 391 -9.03 11.84 -5.64
C ILE A 391 -8.89 13.03 -4.72
N LYS A 392 -9.26 14.22 -5.18
CA LYS A 392 -9.18 15.44 -4.35
C LYS A 392 -10.03 15.34 -3.09
N TYR A 393 -11.23 14.76 -3.20
CA TYR A 393 -12.10 14.56 -2.06
C TYR A 393 -11.59 13.43 -1.16
N SER A 394 -11.04 12.36 -1.74
CA SER A 394 -10.38 11.29 -0.99
C SER A 394 -9.22 11.83 -0.13
N ILE A 395 -8.38 12.69 -0.71
CA ILE A 395 -7.28 13.37 0.01
C ILE A 395 -7.82 14.25 1.12
N PHE A 396 -8.86 15.03 0.85
CA PHE A 396 -9.49 15.87 1.87
C PHE A 396 -9.97 15.04 3.06
N ILE A 397 -10.66 13.91 2.83
CA ILE A 397 -11.14 13.03 3.91
C ILE A 397 -9.96 12.54 4.75
N ASP A 398 -8.90 12.04 4.11
CA ASP A 398 -7.78 11.43 4.82
C ASP A 398 -6.94 12.47 5.57
N ILE A 399 -6.61 13.59 4.93
CA ILE A 399 -5.84 14.66 5.58
C ILE A 399 -6.66 15.30 6.70
N PHE A 400 -7.92 15.64 6.45
CA PHE A 400 -8.78 16.22 7.47
C PHE A 400 -8.99 15.26 8.65
N GLY A 401 -9.25 13.98 8.37
CA GLY A 401 -9.37 12.97 9.41
C GLY A 401 -8.12 12.87 10.26
N GLN A 402 -6.97 12.60 9.64
CA GLN A 402 -5.71 12.35 10.34
C GLN A 402 -5.16 13.61 11.02
N TRP A 403 -5.03 14.71 10.28
CA TRP A 403 -4.40 15.95 10.77
C TRP A 403 -5.36 16.88 11.49
N GLY A 404 -6.65 16.89 11.12
CA GLY A 404 -7.66 17.74 11.74
C GLY A 404 -8.33 17.12 12.96
N ILE A 405 -8.36 15.78 13.08
CA ILE A 405 -9.08 15.08 14.15
C ILE A 405 -8.16 14.13 14.91
N GLY A 406 -7.58 13.15 14.25
CA GLY A 406 -6.87 12.07 14.91
C GLY A 406 -5.65 12.55 15.70
N ILE A 407 -4.73 13.28 15.05
CA ILE A 407 -3.53 13.84 15.70
C ILE A 407 -3.88 14.82 16.82
N PRO A 408 -4.79 15.81 16.64
CA PRO A 408 -5.22 16.68 17.74
C PRO A 408 -5.83 15.93 18.92
N LEU A 409 -6.66 14.92 18.68
CA LEU A 409 -7.22 14.08 19.75
C LEU A 409 -6.14 13.26 20.46
N ALA A 410 -5.18 12.69 19.72
CA ALA A 410 -4.06 11.97 20.32
C ALA A 410 -3.21 12.86 21.23
N ILE A 411 -2.95 14.10 20.81
CA ILE A 411 -2.23 15.08 21.64
C ILE A 411 -3.05 15.45 22.87
N LEU A 412 -4.33 15.79 22.68
CA LEU A 412 -5.21 16.21 23.77
C LEU A 412 -5.36 15.09 24.81
N THR A 413 -5.77 13.91 24.40
CA THR A 413 -6.07 12.80 25.32
C THR A 413 -4.81 12.19 25.93
N GLY A 414 -3.74 12.06 25.12
CA GLY A 414 -2.51 11.44 25.56
C GLY A 414 -1.58 12.39 26.30
N LEU A 415 -1.20 13.51 25.68
CA LEU A 415 -0.16 14.39 26.23
C LEU A 415 -0.70 15.45 27.20
N VAL A 416 -1.94 15.93 27.01
CA VAL A 416 -2.52 16.97 27.88
C VAL A 416 -3.32 16.35 29.02
N LEU A 417 -4.21 15.40 28.73
CA LEU A 417 -5.09 14.78 29.74
C LEU A 417 -4.46 13.54 30.41
N GLY A 418 -3.39 12.98 29.86
CA GLY A 418 -2.67 11.84 30.44
C GLY A 418 -3.49 10.55 30.48
N TRP A 419 -4.36 10.31 29.49
CA TRP A 419 -5.16 9.09 29.42
C TRP A 419 -4.30 7.86 29.15
N PRO A 420 -4.68 6.67 29.66
CA PRO A 420 -4.03 5.42 29.27
C PRO A 420 -4.13 5.16 27.77
N LEU A 421 -3.13 4.48 27.20
CA LEU A 421 -2.97 4.27 25.76
C LEU A 421 -4.24 3.76 25.04
N HIS A 422 -4.94 2.79 25.64
CA HIS A 422 -6.17 2.24 25.01
C HIS A 422 -7.29 3.28 24.87
N TRP A 423 -7.43 4.22 25.81
CA TRP A 423 -8.37 5.34 25.70
C TRP A 423 -7.93 6.37 24.66
N VAL A 424 -6.63 6.62 24.54
CA VAL A 424 -6.08 7.46 23.48
C VAL A 424 -6.40 6.86 22.11
N LEU A 425 -6.24 5.54 21.96
CA LEU A 425 -6.57 4.86 20.71
C LEU A 425 -8.08 4.90 20.41
N ILE A 426 -8.95 4.76 21.42
CA ILE A 426 -10.40 4.95 21.24
C ILE A 426 -10.71 6.38 20.77
N ALA A 427 -10.06 7.39 21.32
CA ALA A 427 -10.23 8.77 20.87
C ALA A 427 -9.77 8.95 19.41
N ILE A 428 -8.65 8.34 19.01
CA ILE A 428 -8.17 8.34 17.63
C ILE A 428 -9.17 7.67 16.67
N LEU A 429 -9.94 6.65 17.11
CA LEU A 429 -10.97 6.04 16.27
C LEU A 429 -12.09 7.02 15.85
N ALA A 430 -12.24 8.16 16.53
CA ALA A 430 -13.15 9.23 16.08
C ALA A 430 -12.75 9.75 14.68
N GLU A 431 -11.46 9.77 14.35
CA GLU A 431 -10.97 10.03 12.98
C GLU A 431 -11.64 9.08 11.97
N GLU A 432 -11.59 7.77 12.25
CA GLU A 432 -12.14 6.76 11.35
C GLU A 432 -13.66 6.89 11.22
N VAL A 433 -14.37 7.21 12.31
CA VAL A 433 -15.83 7.44 12.29
C VAL A 433 -16.19 8.64 11.40
N VAL A 434 -15.46 9.74 11.52
CA VAL A 434 -15.70 10.93 10.69
C VAL A 434 -15.39 10.62 9.22
N LYS A 435 -14.30 9.92 8.94
CA LYS A 435 -13.99 9.46 7.57
C LYS A 435 -15.11 8.59 6.99
N VAL A 436 -15.67 7.65 7.78
CA VAL A 436 -16.83 6.83 7.38
C VAL A 436 -18.01 7.70 7.01
N GLY A 437 -18.34 8.72 7.84
CA GLY A 437 -19.43 9.65 7.57
C GLY A 437 -19.24 10.44 6.27
N LEU A 438 -18.06 11.04 6.07
CA LEU A 438 -17.72 11.81 4.88
C LEU A 438 -17.70 10.95 3.62
N THR A 439 -17.12 9.73 3.71
CA THR A 439 -17.09 8.76 2.60
C THR A 439 -18.48 8.31 2.21
N THR A 440 -19.31 7.95 3.20
CA THR A 440 -20.71 7.56 3.00
C THR A 440 -21.52 8.68 2.33
N TYR A 441 -21.39 9.91 2.83
CA TYR A 441 -22.03 11.08 2.22
C TYR A 441 -21.64 11.25 0.75
N ARG A 442 -20.34 11.10 0.43
CA ARG A 442 -19.84 11.25 -0.94
C ARG A 442 -20.31 10.15 -1.87
N ILE A 443 -20.31 8.90 -1.38
CA ILE A 443 -20.77 7.74 -2.16
C ILE A 443 -22.27 7.85 -2.43
N TYR A 444 -23.06 8.16 -1.39
CA TYR A 444 -24.51 8.31 -1.52
C TYR A 444 -24.88 9.46 -2.47
N GLY A 445 -24.17 10.58 -2.39
CA GLY A 445 -24.33 11.74 -3.27
C GLY A 445 -23.91 11.51 -4.72
N ARG A 446 -23.41 10.33 -5.08
CA ARG A 446 -23.02 9.88 -6.45
C ARG A 446 -22.00 10.78 -7.16
N LYS A 447 -21.35 11.72 -6.46
CA LYS A 447 -20.43 12.70 -7.06
C LYS A 447 -19.11 12.07 -7.54
N TRP A 448 -18.83 10.84 -7.12
CA TRP A 448 -17.67 10.05 -7.54
C TRP A 448 -17.91 9.30 -8.86
N LEU A 449 -19.18 9.13 -9.32
CA LEU A 449 -19.51 8.43 -10.55
C LEU A 449 -19.10 9.27 -11.76
N LYS A 450 -17.83 9.22 -12.14
CA LYS A 450 -17.27 9.97 -13.25
C LYS A 450 -16.56 9.03 -14.22
N ASN A 451 -16.79 9.25 -15.52
CA ASN A 451 -16.00 8.66 -16.58
C ASN A 451 -14.85 9.62 -16.92
N LEU A 452 -13.61 9.18 -16.71
CA LEU A 452 -12.40 9.98 -16.98
C LEU A 452 -11.91 9.84 -18.41
N VAL A 453 -12.52 8.93 -19.19
CA VAL A 453 -12.03 8.47 -20.51
C VAL A 453 -12.84 9.04 -21.68
N ASN A 454 -14.08 9.51 -21.45
CA ASN A 454 -14.96 10.05 -22.49
C ASN A 454 -14.72 11.54 -22.81
N GLU A 455 -14.11 12.30 -21.87
CA GLU A 455 -13.69 13.68 -22.15
C GLU A 455 -12.70 13.79 -23.33
N ASP A 456 -12.24 12.62 -23.89
CA ASP A 456 -11.39 12.62 -25.08
C ASP A 456 -12.16 12.81 -26.40
N GLU A 457 -13.43 12.44 -26.48
CA GLU A 457 -14.19 12.49 -27.74
C GLU A 457 -14.73 13.91 -28.02
N GLU A 458 -15.15 14.65 -26.98
CA GLU A 458 -15.64 16.02 -27.15
C GLU A 458 -14.52 17.03 -27.56
N ALA A 459 -13.27 16.73 -27.25
CA ALA A 459 -12.15 17.62 -27.53
C ALA A 459 -11.31 17.24 -28.76
N ILE A 460 -11.63 16.12 -29.44
CA ILE A 460 -11.13 15.79 -30.79
C ILE A 460 -12.08 16.39 -31.85
N ALA A 461 -13.35 16.64 -31.46
CA ALA A 461 -14.38 17.23 -32.32
C ALA A 461 -14.43 18.77 -32.25
N ALA A 462 -13.69 19.42 -31.34
CA ALA A 462 -13.51 20.87 -31.23
C ALA A 462 -12.11 21.31 -31.64
#